data_94c28f14ebc74840df85e758fd1ceac5
#
_entry.id   94c28f14ebc74840df85e758fd1ceac5
#
_cell.length_a   1.000
_cell.length_b   1.000
_cell.length_c   1.000
_cell.angle_alpha   90.00
_cell.angle_beta   90.00
_cell.angle_gamma   90.00
#
_symmetry.space_group_name_H-M   'P 1'
#
loop_
_entity.id
_entity.type
_entity.pdbx_description
1 polymer ?
#
loop_
_entity_poly.entity_id
_entity_poly.type
_entity_poly.pdbx_seq_one_letter_code
_entity_poly.pdbx_strand_id
1 'polypeptide(L)'
;MSRAQTAYAKTQVQLANYEYMLPRLSGMWTHLERQRGGTGTRGGAGEREIETDRRIIRNRIAKLKEDLRKIDRQMAVQRSNRGSMVRVALVGYTNVGKSTLMNLISKSEVFAENKLFATLDTTVRKVVFDNLPFLLSDT
;
A
#
# COMPACT_ATOMS: atom_id res chain seq x y z
N MET A 1 3.40 7.54 3.86
CA MET A 1 3.07 6.33 4.65
C MET A 1 1.87 6.50 5.59
N SER A 2 1.52 7.71 6.03
CA SER A 2 0.47 7.96 7.01
C SER A 2 -0.97 7.60 6.58
N ARG A 3 -1.23 7.42 5.28
CA ARG A 3 -2.57 7.13 4.74
C ARG A 3 -2.86 5.64 4.52
N ALA A 4 -1.84 4.80 4.45
CA ALA A 4 -2.00 3.36 4.31
C ALA A 4 -2.36 2.76 5.67
N GLN A 5 -3.61 2.33 5.85
CA GLN A 5 -4.08 1.76 7.12
C GLN A 5 -4.04 0.23 7.09
N THR A 6 -4.41 -0.39 5.97
CA THR A 6 -4.42 -1.84 5.84
C THR A 6 -3.01 -2.44 5.68
N ALA A 7 -2.85 -3.71 6.07
CA ALA A 7 -1.60 -4.43 5.88
C ALA A 7 -1.22 -4.50 4.39
N TYR A 8 -2.19 -4.66 3.50
CA TYR A 8 -2.00 -4.70 2.05
C TYR A 8 -1.41 -3.39 1.52
N ALA A 9 -2.06 -2.24 1.82
CA ALA A 9 -1.61 -0.93 1.38
C ALA A 9 -0.22 -0.58 1.96
N LYS A 10 0.05 -0.90 3.23
CA LYS A 10 1.36 -0.71 3.84
C LYS A 10 2.45 -1.50 3.10
N THR A 11 2.18 -2.76 2.78
CA THR A 11 3.13 -3.63 2.07
C THR A 11 3.37 -3.13 0.64
N GLN A 12 2.33 -2.66 -0.08
CA GLN A 12 2.48 -2.06 -1.40
C GLN A 12 3.35 -0.79 -1.38
N VAL A 13 3.09 0.12 -0.43
CA VAL A 13 3.88 1.36 -0.29
C VAL A 13 5.33 1.04 0.05
N GLN A 14 5.58 0.06 0.92
CA GLN A 14 6.94 -0.38 1.24
C GLN A 14 7.64 -0.98 0.01
N LEU A 15 6.95 -1.83 -0.76
CA LEU A 15 7.48 -2.41 -1.98
C LEU A 15 7.88 -1.32 -2.99
N ALA A 16 6.98 -0.39 -3.28
CA ALA A 16 7.24 0.73 -4.19
C ALA A 16 8.45 1.57 -3.72
N ASN A 17 8.58 1.79 -2.42
CA ASN A 17 9.71 2.53 -1.86
C ASN A 17 11.05 1.79 -2.09
N TYR A 18 11.12 0.48 -1.82
CA TYR A 18 12.33 -0.29 -2.05
C TYR A 18 12.67 -0.42 -3.55
N GLU A 19 11.68 -0.60 -4.42
CA GLU A 19 11.88 -0.61 -5.88
C GLU A 19 12.39 0.74 -6.40
N TYR A 20 11.92 1.85 -5.81
CA TYR A 20 12.41 3.19 -6.11
C TYR A 20 13.85 3.42 -5.62
N MET A 21 14.20 2.90 -4.44
CA MET A 21 15.52 3.07 -3.84
C MET A 21 16.60 2.23 -4.54
N LEU A 22 16.27 1.03 -5.00
CA LEU A 22 17.22 0.07 -5.54
C LEU A 22 18.14 0.65 -6.64
N PRO A 23 17.64 1.33 -7.70
CA PRO A 23 18.50 1.94 -8.71
C PRO A 23 19.28 3.17 -8.21
N ARG A 24 18.82 3.79 -7.12
CA ARG A 24 19.44 5.01 -6.58
C ARG A 24 20.56 4.76 -5.58
N LEU A 25 20.66 3.54 -5.08
CA LEU A 25 21.71 3.18 -4.11
C LEU A 25 23.12 3.51 -4.59
N SER A 26 23.45 3.22 -5.85
CA SER A 26 24.77 3.52 -6.40
C SER A 26 25.08 5.02 -6.40
N GLY A 27 24.08 5.85 -6.74
CA GLY A 27 24.25 7.32 -6.72
C GLY A 27 24.38 7.91 -5.31
N MET A 28 23.69 7.32 -4.34
CA MET A 28 23.81 7.76 -2.94
C MET A 28 25.18 7.43 -2.35
N TRP A 29 25.76 6.28 -2.66
CA TRP A 29 27.08 5.89 -2.19
C TRP A 29 28.20 6.71 -2.82
N THR A 30 28.15 7.01 -4.11
CA THR A 30 29.13 7.90 -4.78
C THR A 30 29.12 9.31 -4.20
N HIS A 31 27.96 9.78 -3.72
CA HIS A 31 27.85 11.08 -3.05
C HIS A 31 28.46 11.05 -1.65
N LEU A 32 28.24 9.98 -0.89
CA LEU A 32 28.82 9.79 0.43
C LEU A 32 30.35 9.62 0.41
N GLU A 33 30.89 8.93 -0.59
CA GLU A 33 32.35 8.81 -0.80
C GLU A 33 32.99 10.16 -1.09
N ARG A 34 32.36 11.03 -1.88
CA ARG A 34 32.84 12.40 -2.14
C ARG A 34 32.80 13.29 -0.90
N GLN A 35 31.82 13.12 -0.03
CA GLN A 35 31.73 13.90 1.22
C GLN A 35 32.77 13.46 2.26
N ARG A 36 33.19 12.20 2.27
CA ARG A 36 34.20 11.68 3.21
C ARG A 36 35.63 12.06 2.89
N GLY A 37 35.92 12.72 1.76
CA GLY A 37 37.19 13.43 1.51
C GLY A 37 38.47 12.68 1.87
N GLY A 38 38.51 11.37 1.78
CA GLY A 38 39.62 10.53 2.20
C GLY A 38 40.34 9.94 0.99
N THR A 39 41.46 10.54 0.62
CA THR A 39 42.53 9.93 -0.15
C THR A 39 42.97 8.63 0.50
N GLY A 40 42.54 7.48 0.04
CA GLY A 40 43.02 6.24 0.61
C GLY A 40 42.41 4.99 -0.01
N THR A 41 43.08 4.52 -1.08
CA THR A 41 43.37 3.09 -1.35
C THR A 41 42.42 2.06 -0.69
N ARG A 42 41.13 2.01 -1.04
CA ARG A 42 40.31 0.81 -0.88
C ARG A 42 39.03 0.90 -1.69
N GLY A 43 39.16 0.95 -3.01
CA GLY A 43 38.01 0.84 -3.94
C GLY A 43 37.20 -0.47 -3.81
N GLY A 44 37.76 -1.48 -3.15
CA GLY A 44 37.08 -2.75 -2.96
C GLY A 44 36.12 -2.85 -1.76
N ALA A 45 36.22 -1.99 -0.76
CA ALA A 45 35.36 -2.04 0.43
C ALA A 45 34.01 -1.41 0.16
N GLY A 46 33.96 -0.25 -0.49
CA GLY A 46 32.71 0.45 -0.83
C GLY A 46 31.86 -0.33 -1.84
N GLU A 47 32.48 -0.95 -2.87
CA GLU A 47 31.75 -1.80 -3.83
C GLU A 47 31.11 -3.02 -3.15
N ARG A 48 31.81 -3.68 -2.23
CA ARG A 48 31.28 -4.82 -1.47
C ARG A 48 30.12 -4.42 -0.57
N GLU A 49 30.18 -3.25 0.06
CA GLU A 49 29.09 -2.72 0.89
C GLU A 49 27.86 -2.41 0.04
N ILE A 50 28.04 -1.74 -1.12
CA ILE A 50 26.94 -1.45 -2.07
C ILE A 50 26.28 -2.74 -2.56
N GLU A 51 27.07 -3.76 -2.88
CA GLU A 51 26.55 -5.04 -3.36
C GLU A 51 25.79 -5.77 -2.24
N THR A 52 26.28 -5.68 -1.02
CA THR A 52 25.58 -6.22 0.16
C THR A 52 24.24 -5.52 0.38
N ASP A 53 24.21 -4.20 0.33
CA ASP A 53 22.98 -3.43 0.47
C ASP A 53 21.97 -3.73 -0.64
N ARG A 54 22.44 -3.83 -1.89
CA ARG A 54 21.61 -4.25 -3.02
C ARG A 54 21.00 -5.64 -2.79
N ARG A 55 21.77 -6.58 -2.26
CA ARG A 55 21.30 -7.92 -1.94
C ARG A 55 20.24 -7.90 -0.85
N ILE A 56 20.46 -7.12 0.22
CA ILE A 56 19.51 -6.96 1.31
C ILE A 56 18.18 -6.38 0.78
N ILE A 57 18.24 -5.34 -0.06
CA ILE A 57 17.04 -4.72 -0.61
C ILE A 57 16.32 -5.67 -1.57
N ARG A 58 17.03 -6.40 -2.44
CA ARG A 58 16.42 -7.42 -3.32
C ARG A 58 15.70 -8.50 -2.51
N ASN A 59 16.31 -8.99 -1.44
CA ASN A 59 15.70 -9.97 -0.54
C ASN A 59 14.45 -9.39 0.14
N ARG A 60 14.49 -8.11 0.53
CA ARG A 60 13.32 -7.44 1.11
C ARG A 60 12.19 -7.30 0.10
N ILE A 61 12.49 -6.91 -1.13
CA ILE A 61 11.53 -6.85 -2.25
C ILE A 61 10.89 -8.22 -2.49
N ALA A 62 11.70 -9.28 -2.57
CA ALA A 62 11.20 -10.64 -2.76
C ALA A 62 10.24 -11.07 -1.64
N LYS A 63 10.61 -10.81 -0.38
CA LYS A 63 9.74 -11.08 0.77
C LYS A 63 8.44 -10.31 0.73
N LEU A 64 8.47 -9.02 0.43
CA LEU A 64 7.27 -8.19 0.33
C LEU A 64 6.34 -8.66 -0.80
N LYS A 65 6.90 -9.09 -1.94
CA LYS A 65 6.12 -9.68 -3.04
C LYS A 65 5.44 -11.00 -2.60
N GLU A 66 6.12 -11.83 -1.82
CA GLU A 66 5.53 -13.04 -1.27
C GLU A 66 4.40 -12.73 -0.27
N ASP A 67 4.62 -11.77 0.61
CA ASP A 67 3.61 -11.34 1.58
C ASP A 67 2.35 -10.77 0.88
N LEU A 68 2.52 -9.98 -0.19
CA LEU A 68 1.40 -9.52 -1.02
C LEU A 68 0.61 -10.71 -1.62
N ARG A 69 1.31 -11.71 -2.18
CA ARG A 69 0.65 -12.90 -2.73
C ARG A 69 -0.14 -13.67 -1.65
N LYS A 70 0.35 -13.75 -0.42
CA LYS A 70 -0.37 -14.37 0.71
C LYS A 70 -1.63 -13.60 1.04
N ILE A 71 -1.53 -12.27 1.13
CA ILE A 71 -2.69 -11.39 1.39
C ILE A 71 -3.71 -11.51 0.26
N ASP A 72 -3.28 -11.52 -1.01
CA ASP A 72 -4.18 -11.67 -2.17
C ASP A 72 -4.95 -12.99 -2.12
N ARG A 73 -4.29 -14.10 -1.75
CA ARG A 73 -4.97 -15.40 -1.57
C ARG A 73 -6.01 -15.34 -0.46
N GLN A 74 -5.69 -14.73 0.68
CA GLN A 74 -6.63 -14.56 1.78
C GLN A 74 -7.84 -13.70 1.36
N MET A 75 -7.58 -12.61 0.64
CA MET A 75 -8.64 -11.76 0.09
C MET A 75 -9.51 -12.50 -0.93
N ALA A 76 -8.93 -13.37 -1.77
CA ALA A 76 -9.67 -14.17 -2.74
C ALA A 76 -10.64 -15.13 -2.02
N VAL A 77 -10.18 -15.81 -0.96
CA VAL A 77 -11.04 -16.68 -0.14
C VAL A 77 -12.17 -15.87 0.53
N GLN A 78 -11.86 -14.70 1.09
CA GLN A 78 -12.89 -13.84 1.69
C GLN A 78 -13.91 -13.33 0.66
N ARG A 79 -13.48 -13.13 -0.60
CA ARG A 79 -14.36 -12.68 -1.68
C ARG A 79 -15.26 -13.81 -2.21
N SER A 80 -14.80 -15.05 -2.17
CA SER A 80 -15.59 -16.20 -2.67
C SER A 80 -16.91 -16.38 -1.92
N ASN A 81 -16.93 -16.08 -0.63
CA ASN A 81 -18.14 -16.16 0.19
C ASN A 81 -19.16 -15.02 -0.07
N ARG A 82 -18.84 -14.06 -0.96
CA ARG A 82 -19.72 -12.92 -1.28
C ARG A 82 -20.44 -13.08 -2.61
N GLY A 83 -20.41 -14.27 -3.21
CA GLY A 83 -20.74 -14.51 -4.62
C GLY A 83 -22.16 -14.17 -5.08
N SER A 84 -23.16 -14.17 -4.21
CA SER A 84 -24.57 -13.97 -4.57
C SER A 84 -25.13 -12.59 -4.26
N MET A 85 -24.35 -11.72 -3.60
CA MET A 85 -24.86 -10.40 -3.21
C MET A 85 -24.63 -9.35 -4.30
N VAL A 86 -25.61 -8.49 -4.50
CA VAL A 86 -25.49 -7.31 -5.36
C VAL A 86 -24.37 -6.41 -4.84
N ARG A 87 -23.55 -5.89 -5.73
CA ARG A 87 -22.43 -5.00 -5.40
C ARG A 87 -22.71 -3.61 -5.93
N VAL A 88 -22.65 -2.63 -5.05
CA VAL A 88 -22.84 -1.22 -5.37
C VAL A 88 -21.57 -0.47 -5.05
N ALA A 89 -21.02 0.28 -5.99
CA ALA A 89 -19.84 1.10 -5.80
C ALA A 89 -20.24 2.59 -5.78
N LEU A 90 -19.76 3.32 -4.77
CA LEU A 90 -19.86 4.77 -4.72
C LEU A 90 -18.65 5.36 -5.47
N VAL A 91 -18.92 5.98 -6.61
CA VAL A 91 -17.90 6.62 -7.44
C VAL A 91 -18.11 8.12 -7.47
N GLY A 92 -17.05 8.88 -7.35
CA GLY A 92 -17.08 10.34 -7.41
C GLY A 92 -15.78 10.97 -6.96
N TYR A 93 -15.61 12.25 -7.22
CA TYR A 93 -14.42 13.00 -6.82
C TYR A 93 -14.22 13.00 -5.30
N THR A 94 -12.99 13.26 -4.88
CA THR A 94 -12.67 13.45 -3.46
C THR A 94 -13.50 14.61 -2.89
N ASN A 95 -13.92 14.46 -1.63
CA ASN A 95 -14.66 15.50 -0.89
C ASN A 95 -16.10 15.80 -1.35
N VAL A 96 -16.73 14.95 -2.16
CA VAL A 96 -18.16 15.08 -2.56
C VAL A 96 -19.14 14.42 -1.58
N GLY A 97 -18.67 14.00 -0.40
CA GLY A 97 -19.52 13.39 0.63
C GLY A 97 -19.79 11.88 0.47
N LYS A 98 -18.98 11.13 -0.33
CA LYS A 98 -19.14 9.68 -0.49
C LYS A 98 -19.11 8.94 0.85
N SER A 99 -18.12 9.21 1.67
CA SER A 99 -17.95 8.56 2.97
C SER A 99 -19.05 8.96 3.94
N THR A 100 -19.57 10.18 3.86
CA THR A 100 -20.74 10.64 4.64
C THR A 100 -22.00 9.88 4.22
N LEU A 101 -22.23 9.73 2.92
CA LEU A 101 -23.34 8.96 2.38
C LEU A 101 -23.24 7.49 2.78
N MET A 102 -22.04 6.91 2.69
CA MET A 102 -21.78 5.53 3.12
C MET A 102 -22.10 5.33 4.60
N ASN A 103 -21.74 6.29 5.46
CA ASN A 103 -22.05 6.24 6.88
C ASN A 103 -23.55 6.31 7.14
N LEU A 104 -24.23 7.18 6.43
CA LEU A 104 -25.69 7.35 6.55
C LEU A 104 -26.44 6.07 6.18
N ILE A 105 -26.06 5.44 5.08
CA ILE A 105 -26.69 4.22 4.57
C ILE A 105 -26.32 3.00 5.42
N SER A 106 -25.06 2.89 5.85
CA SER A 106 -24.58 1.72 6.61
C SER A 106 -24.89 1.78 8.11
N LYS A 107 -25.44 2.89 8.61
CA LYS A 107 -25.68 3.16 10.06
C LYS A 107 -24.44 2.89 10.93
N SER A 108 -23.26 3.09 10.39
CA SER A 108 -22.01 2.82 11.08
C SER A 108 -21.07 4.02 10.92
N GLU A 109 -20.38 4.38 11.99
CA GLU A 109 -19.41 5.47 11.97
C GLU A 109 -18.18 5.09 11.15
N VAL A 110 -18.02 5.69 9.99
CA VAL A 110 -16.76 5.74 9.25
C VAL A 110 -16.16 7.11 9.45
N PHE A 111 -14.90 7.14 9.77
CA PHE A 111 -14.15 8.39 9.87
C PHE A 111 -14.13 9.08 8.50
N ALA A 112 -14.94 10.12 8.33
CA ALA A 112 -14.95 10.95 7.13
C ALA A 112 -13.85 12.03 7.30
N GLU A 113 -12.67 11.80 6.76
CA GLU A 113 -11.62 12.83 6.70
C GLU A 113 -11.79 13.70 5.45
N ASN A 114 -11.90 15.01 5.64
CA ASN A 114 -11.89 16.02 4.56
C ASN A 114 -10.48 16.21 3.95
N LYS A 115 -9.86 15.13 3.49
CA LYS A 115 -8.54 15.18 2.85
C LYS A 115 -8.62 14.71 1.41
N LEU A 116 -7.94 15.42 0.52
CA LEU A 116 -7.74 14.98 -0.87
C LEU A 116 -7.05 13.60 -0.87
N PHE A 117 -7.59 12.64 -1.63
CA PHE A 117 -7.10 11.27 -1.73
C PHE A 117 -7.08 10.54 -0.37
N ALA A 118 -8.15 10.65 0.42
CA ALA A 118 -8.29 9.98 1.70
C ALA A 118 -8.37 8.46 1.57
N THR A 119 -8.92 7.96 0.46
CA THR A 119 -9.17 6.53 0.24
C THR A 119 -8.01 5.91 -0.53
N LEU A 120 -7.05 5.33 0.19
CA LEU A 120 -6.03 4.44 -0.37
C LEU A 120 -6.50 2.97 -0.32
N ASP A 121 -7.41 2.68 0.60
CA ASP A 121 -8.00 1.36 0.83
C ASP A 121 -9.51 1.42 0.56
N THR A 122 -10.00 0.54 -0.31
CA THR A 122 -11.43 0.39 -0.58
C THR A 122 -12.12 -0.22 0.63
N THR A 123 -13.09 0.47 1.19
CA THR A 123 -13.93 -0.08 2.26
C THR A 123 -15.18 -0.72 1.66
N VAL A 124 -15.44 -1.97 2.03
CA VAL A 124 -16.64 -2.72 1.59
C VAL A 124 -17.48 -3.04 2.81
N ARG A 125 -18.77 -2.70 2.77
CA ARG A 125 -19.71 -2.96 3.86
C ARG A 125 -20.94 -3.69 3.36
N LYS A 126 -21.46 -4.60 4.19
CA LYS A 126 -22.75 -5.23 3.96
C LYS A 126 -23.83 -4.29 4.50
N VAL A 127 -24.76 -3.91 3.65
CA VAL A 127 -25.93 -3.09 3.99
C VAL A 127 -27.18 -3.91 3.71
N VAL A 128 -28.20 -3.75 4.53
CA VAL A 128 -29.52 -4.35 4.32
C VAL A 128 -30.51 -3.21 4.19
N PHE A 129 -31.15 -3.14 3.04
CA PHE A 129 -32.22 -2.19 2.76
C PHE A 129 -33.47 -2.95 2.32
N ASP A 130 -34.57 -2.73 3.02
CA ASP A 130 -35.83 -3.41 2.73
C ASP A 130 -35.71 -4.94 2.58
N ASN A 131 -35.01 -5.57 3.56
CA ASN A 131 -34.66 -7.01 3.56
C ASN A 131 -33.75 -7.50 2.42
N LEU A 132 -33.25 -6.61 1.56
CA LEU A 132 -32.31 -6.94 0.49
C LEU A 132 -30.87 -6.67 0.95
N PRO A 133 -30.05 -7.69 1.16
CA PRO A 133 -28.63 -7.50 1.49
C PRO A 133 -27.83 -7.18 0.23
N PHE A 134 -27.01 -6.13 0.29
CA PHE A 134 -26.04 -5.79 -0.76
C PHE A 134 -24.71 -5.33 -0.18
N LEU A 135 -23.68 -5.34 -1.01
CA LEU A 135 -22.34 -4.87 -0.63
C LEU A 135 -22.14 -3.46 -1.18
N LEU A 136 -21.89 -2.51 -0.30
CA LEU A 136 -21.55 -1.12 -0.64
C LEU A 136 -20.05 -0.92 -0.52
N SER A 137 -19.41 -0.43 -1.58
CA SER A 137 -17.98 -0.12 -1.61
C SER A 137 -17.75 1.37 -1.87
N ASP A 138 -16.83 1.97 -1.12
CA ASP A 138 -16.28 3.31 -1.35
C ASP A 138 -14.95 3.17 -2.10
N THR A 139 -14.79 3.89 -3.21
CA THR A 139 -13.60 3.88 -4.08
C THR A 139 -12.86 5.21 -4.07
#